data_e35d86f32cdf66cb42993567cbbfac5c
#
_entry.id   e35d86f32cdf66cb42993567cbbfac5c
#
_cell.length_a   1.000
_cell.length_b   1.000
_cell.length_c   1.000
_cell.angle_alpha   90.00
_cell.angle_beta   90.00
_cell.angle_gamma   90.00
#
_symmetry.space_group_name_H-M   'P 1'
#
loop_
_entity.id
_entity.type
_entity.pdbx_description
1 polymer ?
#
loop_
_entity_poly.entity_id
_entity_poly.type
_entity_poly.pdbx_seq_one_letter_code
_entity_poly.pdbx_strand_id
1 'polypeptide(L)'
;MPSPEHHSRDPLHGVTLERILNQLLEKYGWEEMGRRIRIRCFQSDPSIKSSLTFLRKTPWARQKVEAWFVDDHWKSLRENLDR
;
A
#
# COMPACT_ATOMS: atom_id res chain seq x y z
N MET A 1 9.46 1.60 -28.47
CA MET A 1 9.71 2.05 -27.13
C MET A 1 8.39 2.33 -26.41
N PRO A 2 8.23 1.78 -25.24
CA PRO A 2 7.00 2.03 -24.52
C PRO A 2 6.87 3.49 -24.17
N SER A 3 5.65 3.96 -24.26
CA SER A 3 5.37 5.35 -23.94
C SER A 3 5.42 5.56 -22.43
N PRO A 4 6.13 6.58 -21.96
CA PRO A 4 6.16 6.88 -20.53
C PRO A 4 4.79 7.17 -19.94
N GLU A 5 3.86 7.57 -20.76
CA GLU A 5 2.53 7.91 -20.28
C GLU A 5 1.80 6.72 -19.68
N HIS A 6 2.11 5.52 -20.16
CA HIS A 6 1.50 4.32 -19.59
C HIS A 6 1.83 4.18 -18.13
N HIS A 7 3.05 4.54 -17.77
CA HIS A 7 3.52 4.37 -16.41
C HIS A 7 3.00 5.48 -15.50
N SER A 8 2.82 6.67 -16.05
CA SER A 8 2.38 7.79 -15.23
C SER A 8 0.95 7.62 -14.71
N ARG A 9 0.19 6.68 -15.28
CA ARG A 9 -1.17 6.41 -14.83
C ARG A 9 -1.25 5.27 -13.83
N ASP A 10 -0.15 4.57 -13.63
CA ASP A 10 -0.10 3.46 -12.70
C ASP A 10 0.27 3.98 -11.32
N PRO A 11 -0.63 3.89 -10.33
CA PRO A 11 -0.31 4.41 -8.99
C PRO A 11 0.89 3.73 -8.35
N LEU A 12 1.24 2.54 -8.82
CA LEU A 12 2.38 1.82 -8.28
C LEU A 12 3.69 2.14 -8.98
N HIS A 13 3.62 2.87 -10.08
CA HIS A 13 4.83 3.17 -10.84
C HIS A 13 5.77 4.05 -10.01
N GLY A 14 7.00 3.57 -9.84
CA GLY A 14 8.00 4.32 -9.10
C GLY A 14 7.78 4.37 -7.60
N VAL A 15 6.82 3.62 -7.10
CA VAL A 15 6.51 3.59 -5.68
C VAL A 15 7.02 2.29 -5.07
N THR A 16 7.86 2.40 -4.05
CA THR A 16 8.39 1.23 -3.37
C THR A 16 7.40 0.68 -2.36
N LEU A 17 7.56 -0.57 -2.00
CA LEU A 17 6.72 -1.18 -0.97
C LEU A 17 6.86 -0.43 0.35
N GLU A 18 8.06 0.02 0.66
CA GLU A 18 8.28 0.79 1.88
C GLU A 18 7.47 2.07 1.88
N ARG A 19 7.44 2.75 0.75
CA ARG A 19 6.67 3.99 0.63
C ARG A 19 5.18 3.72 0.78
N ILE A 20 4.70 2.62 0.19
CA ILE A 20 3.30 2.24 0.33
C ILE A 20 2.95 2.03 1.79
N LEU A 21 3.78 1.28 2.51
CA LEU A 21 3.54 1.02 3.92
C LEU A 21 3.55 2.29 4.75
N ASN A 22 4.50 3.17 4.48
CA ASN A 22 4.57 4.43 5.22
C ASN A 22 3.34 5.29 5.01
N GLN A 23 2.85 5.34 3.78
CA GLN A 23 1.66 6.12 3.49
C GLN A 23 0.42 5.54 4.15
N LEU A 24 0.26 4.22 4.09
CA LEU A 24 -0.87 3.57 4.73
C LEU A 24 -0.80 3.71 6.25
N LEU A 25 0.38 3.59 6.80
CA LEU A 25 0.58 3.75 8.24
C LEU A 25 0.22 5.16 8.69
N GLU A 26 0.69 6.15 7.96
CA GLU A 26 0.41 7.54 8.30
C GLU A 26 -1.07 7.85 8.22
N LYS A 27 -1.74 7.27 7.24
CA LYS A 27 -3.14 7.55 6.98
C LYS A 27 -4.08 6.76 7.88
N TYR A 28 -3.77 5.49 8.15
CA TYR A 28 -4.68 4.59 8.84
C TYR A 28 -4.17 4.07 10.18
N GLY A 29 -2.86 3.92 10.33
CA GLY A 29 -2.29 3.35 11.55
C GLY A 29 -2.23 1.84 11.52
N TRP A 30 -1.42 1.28 12.42
CA TRP A 30 -1.21 -0.17 12.46
C TRP A 30 -2.48 -0.93 12.78
N GLU A 31 -3.30 -0.38 13.66
CA GLU A 31 -4.53 -1.06 14.05
C GLU A 31 -5.46 -1.32 12.86
N GLU A 32 -5.66 -0.29 12.08
CA GLU A 32 -6.51 -0.43 10.90
C GLU A 32 -5.87 -1.33 9.86
N MET A 33 -4.56 -1.22 9.68
CA MET A 33 -3.84 -2.06 8.74
C MET A 33 -3.99 -3.53 9.13
N GLY A 34 -3.86 -3.84 10.41
CA GLY A 34 -4.00 -5.21 10.90
C GLY A 34 -5.41 -5.73 10.81
N ARG A 35 -6.39 -4.83 10.85
CA ARG A 35 -7.78 -5.22 10.71
C ARG A 35 -8.11 -5.59 9.28
N ARG A 36 -7.56 -4.84 8.32
CA ARG A 36 -7.83 -5.07 6.92
C ARG A 36 -7.03 -6.21 6.34
N ILE A 37 -5.78 -6.34 6.77
CA ILE A 37 -4.91 -7.41 6.32
C ILE A 37 -4.37 -8.08 7.58
N ARG A 38 -4.92 -9.24 7.88
CA ARG A 38 -4.65 -9.92 9.15
C ARG A 38 -3.36 -10.69 9.08
N ILE A 39 -2.26 -9.95 9.15
CA ILE A 39 -0.94 -10.55 9.19
C ILE A 39 -0.25 -10.10 10.47
N ARG A 40 0.59 -10.98 10.99
CA ARG A 40 1.20 -10.78 12.29
C ARG A 40 2.05 -9.54 12.36
N CYS A 41 2.74 -9.23 11.27
CA CYS A 41 3.64 -8.08 11.26
C CYS A 41 2.90 -6.74 11.38
N PHE A 42 1.58 -6.75 11.22
CA PHE A 42 0.76 -5.57 11.43
C PHE A 42 0.10 -5.59 12.80
N GLN A 43 -0.02 -6.74 13.41
CA GLN A 43 -0.82 -6.91 14.63
C GLN A 43 0.01 -7.09 15.89
N SER A 44 1.21 -7.66 15.77
CA SER A 44 2.04 -7.96 16.92
C SER A 44 3.35 -7.20 16.80
N ASP A 45 3.55 -6.24 17.69
CA ASP A 45 4.78 -5.45 17.73
C ASP A 45 5.14 -4.92 16.34
N PRO A 46 4.22 -4.19 15.71
CA PRO A 46 4.40 -3.83 14.30
C PRO A 46 5.53 -2.83 14.06
N SER A 47 6.20 -3.00 12.93
CA SER A 47 7.20 -2.06 12.47
C SER A 47 7.28 -2.13 10.95
N ILE A 48 7.77 -1.06 10.35
CA ILE A 48 7.95 -1.02 8.90
C ILE A 48 8.95 -2.09 8.47
N LYS A 49 10.03 -2.23 9.22
CA LYS A 49 11.08 -3.17 8.88
C LYS A 49 10.59 -4.62 8.86
N SER A 50 9.89 -5.04 9.91
CA SER A 50 9.39 -6.41 9.97
C SER A 50 8.32 -6.64 8.93
N SER A 51 7.50 -5.64 8.66
CA SER A 51 6.47 -5.74 7.64
C SER A 51 7.09 -5.92 6.25
N LEU A 52 8.11 -5.15 5.94
CA LEU A 52 8.79 -5.27 4.66
C LEU A 52 9.39 -6.67 4.48
N THR A 53 10.03 -7.17 5.54
CA THR A 53 10.64 -8.49 5.49
C THR A 53 9.61 -9.56 5.19
N PHE A 54 8.47 -9.50 5.87
CA PHE A 54 7.40 -10.46 5.67
C PHE A 54 6.79 -10.35 4.27
N LEU A 55 6.47 -9.13 3.85
CA LEU A 55 5.76 -8.92 2.60
C LEU A 55 6.62 -9.28 1.39
N ARG A 56 7.93 -9.10 1.48
CA ARG A 56 8.81 -9.47 0.39
C ARG A 56 8.84 -10.98 0.14
N LYS A 57 8.53 -11.76 1.17
CA LYS A 57 8.50 -13.21 1.08
C LYS A 57 7.10 -13.77 0.88
N THR A 58 6.09 -12.93 0.93
CA THR A 58 4.70 -13.40 0.96
C THR A 58 3.89 -12.68 -0.10
N PRO A 59 3.92 -13.18 -1.34
CA PRO A 59 3.27 -12.48 -2.46
C PRO A 59 1.79 -12.18 -2.26
N TRP A 60 1.03 -13.10 -1.65
CA TRP A 60 -0.40 -12.85 -1.47
C TRP A 60 -0.66 -11.65 -0.56
N ALA A 61 0.16 -11.51 0.49
CA ALA A 61 -0.01 -10.41 1.42
C ALA A 61 0.44 -9.10 0.78
N ARG A 62 1.54 -9.15 0.04
CA ARG A 62 2.03 -7.96 -0.66
C ARG A 62 1.00 -7.47 -1.66
N GLN A 63 0.38 -8.40 -2.38
CA GLN A 63 -0.63 -8.03 -3.36
C GLN A 63 -1.83 -7.36 -2.69
N LYS A 64 -2.21 -7.81 -1.51
CA LYS A 64 -3.31 -7.18 -0.78
C LYS A 64 -2.95 -5.76 -0.37
N VAL A 65 -1.73 -5.55 0.07
CA VAL A 65 -1.27 -4.21 0.46
C VAL A 65 -1.26 -3.30 -0.77
N GLU A 66 -0.73 -3.80 -1.87
CA GLU A 66 -0.67 -3.01 -3.10
C GLU A 66 -2.06 -2.69 -3.63
N ALA A 67 -2.96 -3.66 -3.58
CA ALA A 67 -4.33 -3.44 -4.05
C ALA A 67 -5.04 -2.39 -3.19
N TRP A 68 -4.82 -2.44 -1.89
CA TRP A 68 -5.40 -1.44 -1.00
C TRP A 68 -4.85 -0.05 -1.32
N PHE A 69 -3.55 0.04 -1.54
CA PHE A 69 -2.93 1.32 -1.87
C PHE A 69 -3.51 1.90 -3.16
N VAL A 70 -3.64 1.07 -4.18
CA VAL A 70 -4.19 1.51 -5.47
C VAL A 70 -5.64 1.95 -5.31
N ASP A 71 -6.43 1.15 -4.60
CA ASP A 71 -7.83 1.46 -4.37
C ASP A 71 -7.99 2.77 -3.61
N ASP A 72 -7.17 2.97 -2.60
CA ASP A 72 -7.18 4.17 -1.79
C ASP A 72 -6.79 5.39 -2.61
N HIS A 73 -5.85 5.22 -3.51
CA HIS A 73 -5.40 6.29 -4.39
C HIS A 73 -6.54 6.76 -5.29
N TRP A 74 -7.23 5.82 -5.95
CA TRP A 74 -8.32 6.17 -6.84
C TRP A 74 -9.49 6.77 -6.08
N LYS A 75 -9.75 6.27 -4.88
CA LYS A 75 -10.80 6.81 -4.04
C LYS A 75 -10.52 8.25 -3.68
N SER A 76 -9.28 8.56 -3.34
CA SER A 76 -8.91 9.93 -3.01
C SER A 76 -9.08 10.87 -4.20
N LEU A 77 -8.72 10.42 -5.38
CA LEU A 77 -8.89 11.23 -6.58
C LEU A 77 -10.36 11.49 -6.85
N ARG A 78 -11.20 10.47 -6.66
CA ARG A 78 -12.64 10.60 -6.88
C ARG A 78 -13.23 11.61 -5.93
N GLU A 79 -12.82 11.57 -4.67
CA GLU A 79 -13.32 12.51 -3.66
C GLU A 79 -12.92 13.94 -4.00
N ASN A 80 -11.73 14.11 -4.52
CA ASN A 80 -11.27 15.44 -4.91
C ASN A 80 -12.07 15.98 -6.10
N LEU A 81 -12.44 15.10 -7.02
CA LEU A 81 -13.21 15.51 -8.20
C LEU A 81 -14.63 15.88 -7.88
N ASP A 82 -15.18 15.31 -6.81
CA ASP A 82 -16.56 15.56 -6.42
C ASP A 82 -16.77 16.90 -5.74
N ARG A 83 -15.71 17.63 -5.52
CA ARG A 83 -15.81 18.95 -4.89
C ARG A 83 -15.96 20.07 -5.92
#